data_809e25f00b57e351ae953987513c9df9
#
_entry.id   809e25f00b57e351ae953987513c9df9
#
_cell.length_a   1.000
_cell.length_b   1.000
_cell.length_c   1.000
_cell.angle_alpha   90.00
_cell.angle_beta   90.00
_cell.angle_gamma   90.00
#
_symmetry.space_group_name_H-M   'P 1'
#
loop_
_entity.id
_entity.type
_entity.pdbx_description
1 polymer ?
#
loop_
_entity_poly.entity_id
_entity_poly.type
_entity_poly.pdbx_seq_one_letter_code
_entity_poly.pdbx_strand_id
1 'polypeptide(L)'
;MRKEVKVLGLSYSQSQVGSYVVVLSERKGKRKLPIVIKASDAQQIALKIEGMKSPRPLTHDLFKSVNDAYGVDLQEVYIYAVLEGIFYTKLVTSNGLETVETECTAGDGIALSIVYDCPLYASKEVLDISGVRINDDGTDMEDVEEDEEYEEVEEKETKRVVSIEDLQHMMEDALNNEEYEIAAEIRDRIIKLKGE
;
A
#
# COMPACT_ATOMS: atom_id res chain seq x y z
N MET A 1 -1.28 12.76 17.34
CA MET A 1 0.05 13.17 16.81
C MET A 1 0.30 12.37 15.53
N ARG A 2 0.69 13.03 14.40
CA ARG A 2 0.97 12.35 13.12
C ARG A 2 2.36 11.74 13.13
N LYS A 3 2.51 10.57 12.54
CA LYS A 3 3.77 9.86 12.33
C LYS A 3 3.91 9.52 10.86
N GLU A 4 5.03 9.88 10.28
CA GLU A 4 5.32 9.56 8.89
C GLU A 4 5.59 8.06 8.76
N VAL A 5 4.93 7.43 7.77
CA VAL A 5 5.07 6.02 7.45
C VAL A 5 5.41 5.85 5.97
N LYS A 6 5.98 4.73 5.61
CA LYS A 6 6.31 4.37 4.22
C LYS A 6 5.93 2.92 3.95
N VAL A 7 5.64 2.59 2.70
CA VAL A 7 5.44 1.21 2.29
C VAL A 7 6.74 0.43 2.46
N LEU A 8 6.67 -0.64 3.25
CA LEU A 8 7.77 -1.57 3.50
C LEU A 8 7.66 -2.80 2.61
N GLY A 9 6.44 -3.31 2.42
CA GLY A 9 6.18 -4.53 1.67
C GLY A 9 4.73 -4.62 1.22
N LEU A 10 4.50 -5.52 0.29
CA LEU A 10 3.19 -5.86 -0.25
C LEU A 10 3.18 -7.37 -0.48
N SER A 11 2.19 -8.08 0.07
CA SER A 11 2.03 -9.53 -0.06
C SER A 11 0.59 -9.93 -0.33
N TYR A 12 0.39 -11.08 -0.95
CA TYR A 12 -0.95 -11.65 -1.17
C TYR A 12 -1.57 -12.10 0.17
N SER A 13 -2.84 -11.82 0.38
CA SER A 13 -3.55 -12.25 1.58
C SER A 13 -3.97 -13.72 1.46
N GLN A 14 -3.50 -14.55 2.38
CA GLN A 14 -3.92 -15.96 2.42
C GLN A 14 -5.31 -16.13 3.04
N SER A 15 -5.74 -15.19 3.88
CA SER A 15 -7.04 -15.22 4.57
C SER A 15 -8.21 -14.73 3.73
N GLN A 16 -7.94 -13.82 2.76
CA GLN A 16 -8.98 -13.23 1.90
C GLN A 16 -8.55 -13.29 0.43
N VAL A 17 -9.20 -14.17 -0.32
CA VAL A 17 -8.94 -14.34 -1.77
C VAL A 17 -9.18 -13.01 -2.51
N GLY A 18 -8.24 -12.61 -3.36
CA GLY A 18 -8.31 -11.35 -4.13
C GLY A 18 -7.97 -10.10 -3.32
N SER A 19 -7.41 -10.25 -2.12
CA SER A 19 -6.93 -9.16 -1.28
C SER A 19 -5.42 -9.25 -1.07
N TYR A 20 -4.81 -8.12 -0.74
CA TYR A 20 -3.38 -8.01 -0.46
C TYR A 20 -3.16 -7.32 0.88
N VAL A 21 -2.03 -7.58 1.51
CA VAL A 21 -1.60 -6.88 2.72
C VAL A 21 -0.46 -5.93 2.34
N VAL A 22 -0.68 -4.64 2.52
CA VAL A 22 0.40 -3.66 2.47
C VAL A 22 0.91 -3.40 3.87
N VAL A 23 2.20 -3.53 4.07
CA VAL A 23 2.85 -3.27 5.35
C VAL A 23 3.49 -1.88 5.30
N LEU A 24 3.04 -0.99 6.17
CA LEU A 24 3.64 0.33 6.35
C LEU A 24 4.64 0.27 7.52
N SER A 25 5.77 0.95 7.40
CA SER A 25 6.77 1.10 8.45
C SER A 25 6.82 2.53 8.94
N GLU A 26 6.82 2.74 10.26
CA GLU A 26 7.07 4.05 10.86
C GLU A 26 8.50 4.51 10.51
N ARG A 27 8.64 5.73 9.94
CA ARG A 27 9.93 6.21 9.43
C ARG A 27 10.97 6.43 10.54
N LYS A 28 10.53 6.79 11.73
CA LYS A 28 11.38 7.02 12.92
C LYS A 28 10.87 6.22 14.11
N GLY A 29 10.65 4.91 13.91
CA GLY A 29 10.13 4.02 14.95
C GLY A 29 10.29 2.56 14.57
N LYS A 30 9.82 1.67 15.44
CA LYS A 30 9.93 0.22 15.27
C LYS A 30 8.57 -0.45 15.00
N ARG A 31 7.54 0.34 14.61
CA ARG A 31 6.20 -0.20 14.37
C ARG A 31 5.97 -0.45 12.89
N LYS A 32 5.40 -1.59 12.59
CA LYS A 32 4.86 -1.94 11.27
C LYS A 32 3.34 -1.93 11.36
N LEU A 33 2.65 -1.45 10.34
CA LEU A 33 1.21 -1.36 10.27
C LEU A 33 0.73 -2.15 9.05
N PRO A 34 0.23 -3.39 9.24
CA PRO A 34 -0.36 -4.16 8.16
C PRO A 34 -1.77 -3.63 7.85
N ILE A 35 -2.11 -3.48 6.58
CA ILE A 35 -3.42 -3.02 6.12
C ILE A 35 -3.85 -3.89 4.95
N VAL A 36 -5.03 -4.51 5.06
CA VAL A 36 -5.64 -5.27 3.96
C VAL A 36 -6.20 -4.29 2.93
N ILE A 37 -5.85 -4.50 1.67
CA ILE A 37 -6.25 -3.67 0.53
C ILE A 37 -6.77 -4.55 -0.62
N LYS A 38 -7.56 -3.97 -1.50
CA LYS A 38 -8.08 -4.67 -2.70
C LYS A 38 -7.00 -4.82 -3.78
N ALA A 39 -7.20 -5.79 -4.67
CA ALA A 39 -6.26 -6.13 -5.74
C ALA A 39 -5.91 -4.93 -6.65
N SER A 40 -6.90 -4.07 -6.97
CA SER A 40 -6.68 -2.88 -7.82
C SER A 40 -5.68 -1.88 -7.21
N ASP A 41 -5.73 -1.68 -5.88
CA ASP A 41 -4.83 -0.76 -5.19
C ASP A 41 -3.43 -1.39 -5.07
N ALA A 42 -3.39 -2.69 -4.74
CA ALA A 42 -2.15 -3.46 -4.68
C ALA A 42 -1.43 -3.46 -6.02
N GLN A 43 -2.16 -3.65 -7.12
CA GLN A 43 -1.63 -3.60 -8.48
C GLN A 43 -0.99 -2.23 -8.78
N GLN A 44 -1.69 -1.13 -8.48
CA GLN A 44 -1.16 0.23 -8.67
C GLN A 44 0.13 0.44 -7.84
N ILE A 45 0.10 0.03 -6.57
CA ILE A 45 1.25 0.12 -5.65
C ILE A 45 2.44 -0.65 -6.21
N ALA A 46 2.23 -1.92 -6.60
CA ALA A 46 3.27 -2.79 -7.14
C ALA A 46 3.89 -2.23 -8.42
N LEU A 47 3.06 -1.81 -9.39
CA LEU A 47 3.53 -1.22 -10.64
C LEU A 47 4.44 -0.01 -10.40
N LYS A 48 4.05 0.89 -9.49
CA LYS A 48 4.84 2.08 -9.17
C LYS A 48 6.15 1.75 -8.46
N ILE A 49 6.12 0.86 -7.47
CA ILE A 49 7.31 0.47 -6.69
C ILE A 49 8.31 -0.28 -7.57
N GLU A 50 7.83 -1.18 -8.43
CA GLU A 50 8.68 -1.94 -9.36
C GLU A 50 9.12 -1.14 -10.59
N GLY A 51 8.70 0.12 -10.70
CA GLY A 51 9.03 1.00 -11.83
C GLY A 51 8.41 0.54 -13.14
N MET A 52 7.36 -0.28 -13.08
CA MET A 52 6.59 -0.72 -14.25
C MET A 52 5.62 0.37 -14.71
N LYS A 53 5.30 0.37 -15.99
CA LYS A 53 4.35 1.32 -16.56
C LYS A 53 3.15 0.56 -17.13
N SER A 54 1.96 0.91 -16.67
CA SER A 54 0.75 0.45 -17.36
C SER A 54 0.67 1.11 -18.75
N PRO A 55 0.31 0.37 -19.81
CA PRO A 55 0.12 0.92 -21.16
C PRO A 55 -0.97 2.01 -21.21
N ARG A 56 -1.92 1.95 -20.29
CA ARG A 56 -2.97 2.95 -20.11
C ARG A 56 -3.00 3.44 -18.66
N PRO A 57 -3.40 4.70 -18.40
CA PRO A 57 -3.54 5.20 -17.05
C PRO A 57 -4.53 4.35 -16.25
N LEU A 58 -4.13 3.90 -15.06
CA LEU A 58 -5.02 3.31 -14.09
C LEU A 58 -5.82 4.40 -13.35
N THR A 59 -6.77 4.02 -12.50
CA THR A 59 -7.67 4.95 -11.80
C THR A 59 -6.91 6.04 -11.04
N HIS A 60 -5.85 5.66 -10.32
CA HIS A 60 -5.05 6.62 -9.56
C HIS A 60 -4.21 7.55 -10.46
N ASP A 61 -3.72 7.05 -11.60
CA ASP A 61 -3.04 7.89 -12.60
C ASP A 61 -4.02 8.88 -13.25
N LEU A 62 -5.25 8.42 -13.53
CA LEU A 62 -6.31 9.27 -14.06
C LEU A 62 -6.69 10.35 -13.05
N PHE A 63 -6.86 9.99 -11.77
CA PHE A 63 -7.15 10.95 -10.70
C PHE A 63 -6.07 12.05 -10.65
N LYS A 64 -4.78 11.64 -10.68
CA LYS A 64 -3.67 12.60 -10.75
C LYS A 64 -3.76 13.50 -11.97
N SER A 65 -3.99 12.92 -13.16
CA SER A 65 -4.06 13.69 -14.40
C SER A 65 -5.18 14.73 -14.40
N VAL A 66 -6.33 14.41 -13.82
CA VAL A 66 -7.46 15.34 -13.66
C VAL A 66 -7.09 16.46 -12.69
N ASN A 67 -6.54 16.13 -11.54
CA ASN A 67 -6.12 17.14 -10.56
C ASN A 67 -5.06 18.07 -11.11
N ASP A 68 -4.04 17.54 -11.80
CA ASP A 68 -2.98 18.34 -12.45
C ASP A 68 -3.59 19.32 -13.47
N ALA A 69 -4.61 18.89 -14.25
CA ALA A 69 -5.29 19.74 -15.23
C ALA A 69 -6.05 20.92 -14.59
N TYR A 70 -6.50 20.75 -13.34
CA TYR A 70 -7.19 21.80 -12.57
C TYR A 70 -6.29 22.53 -11.58
N GLY A 71 -4.99 22.26 -11.59
CA GLY A 71 -4.03 22.90 -10.70
C GLY A 71 -4.21 22.48 -9.23
N VAL A 72 -4.70 21.27 -9.00
CA VAL A 72 -4.87 20.70 -7.66
C VAL A 72 -3.75 19.71 -7.40
N ASP A 73 -3.05 19.85 -6.28
CA ASP A 73 -1.97 18.96 -5.86
C ASP A 73 -2.33 18.21 -4.56
N LEU A 74 -1.92 16.95 -4.46
CA LEU A 74 -2.06 16.15 -3.24
C LEU A 74 -0.83 16.41 -2.34
N GLN A 75 -1.08 17.07 -1.22
CA GLN A 75 -0.04 17.49 -0.29
C GLN A 75 0.40 16.38 0.66
N GLU A 76 -0.57 15.60 1.16
CA GLU A 76 -0.34 14.49 2.07
C GLU A 76 -1.54 13.53 2.10
N VAL A 77 -1.27 12.31 2.55
CA VAL A 77 -2.30 11.31 2.90
C VAL A 77 -2.20 11.02 4.40
N TYR A 78 -3.35 10.94 5.08
CA TYR A 78 -3.39 10.76 6.52
C TYR A 78 -4.37 9.68 6.95
N ILE A 79 -3.84 8.56 7.48
CA ILE A 79 -4.60 7.50 8.14
C ILE A 79 -4.83 7.98 9.57
N TYR A 80 -6.05 8.47 9.86
CA TYR A 80 -6.30 9.19 11.09
C TYR A 80 -6.96 8.38 12.19
N ALA A 81 -7.70 7.30 11.84
CA ALA A 81 -8.39 6.44 12.79
C ALA A 81 -8.47 4.99 12.30
N VAL A 82 -8.70 4.09 13.23
CA VAL A 82 -9.09 2.70 12.97
C VAL A 82 -10.25 2.35 13.89
N LEU A 83 -11.29 1.74 13.35
CA LEU A 83 -12.46 1.29 14.10
C LEU A 83 -12.92 -0.04 13.50
N GLU A 84 -13.00 -1.07 14.34
CA GLU A 84 -13.44 -2.43 13.93
C GLU A 84 -12.65 -2.95 12.70
N GLY A 85 -11.32 -2.77 12.69
CA GLY A 85 -10.45 -3.17 11.58
C GLY A 85 -10.52 -2.28 10.33
N ILE A 86 -11.41 -1.28 10.29
CA ILE A 86 -11.54 -0.34 9.17
C ILE A 86 -10.66 0.87 9.41
N PHE A 87 -9.73 1.13 8.49
CA PHE A 87 -8.84 2.28 8.53
C PHE A 87 -9.48 3.49 7.84
N TYR A 88 -9.60 4.57 8.58
CA TYR A 88 -10.13 5.85 8.09
C TYR A 88 -8.99 6.73 7.61
N THR A 89 -9.05 7.12 6.35
CA THR A 89 -7.98 7.84 5.67
C THR A 89 -8.54 9.06 4.95
N LYS A 90 -7.73 10.11 4.87
CA LYS A 90 -8.07 11.31 4.13
C LYS A 90 -6.91 11.79 3.27
N LEU A 91 -7.25 12.36 2.15
CA LEU A 91 -6.40 13.11 1.26
C LEU A 91 -6.41 14.58 1.68
N VAL A 92 -5.27 15.23 1.66
CA VAL A 92 -5.15 16.69 1.83
C VAL A 92 -4.68 17.27 0.51
N THR A 93 -5.59 17.91 -0.20
CA THR A 93 -5.32 18.51 -1.51
C THR A 93 -5.31 20.03 -1.42
N SER A 94 -4.56 20.68 -2.32
CA SER A 94 -4.52 22.15 -2.40
C SER A 94 -4.41 22.61 -3.85
N ASN A 95 -5.09 23.72 -4.15
CA ASN A 95 -4.94 24.46 -5.42
C ASN A 95 -4.13 25.75 -5.26
N GLY A 96 -3.43 25.90 -4.12
CA GLY A 96 -2.66 27.08 -3.79
C GLY A 96 -3.48 28.22 -3.15
N LEU A 97 -4.80 28.21 -3.23
CA LEU A 97 -5.70 29.17 -2.60
C LEU A 97 -6.38 28.60 -1.36
N GLU A 98 -6.78 27.36 -1.47
CA GLU A 98 -7.47 26.64 -0.40
C GLU A 98 -6.94 25.20 -0.27
N THR A 99 -7.14 24.63 0.90
CA THR A 99 -6.83 23.23 1.21
C THR A 99 -8.10 22.50 1.54
N VAL A 100 -8.28 21.32 0.91
CA VAL A 100 -9.48 20.48 1.09
C VAL A 100 -9.07 19.11 1.62
N GLU A 101 -9.79 18.63 2.63
CA GLU A 101 -9.67 17.28 3.15
C GLU A 101 -10.79 16.41 2.58
N THR A 102 -10.45 15.28 1.96
CA THR A 102 -11.42 14.36 1.36
C THR A 102 -11.18 12.96 1.91
N GLU A 103 -12.21 12.29 2.38
CA GLU A 103 -12.13 10.91 2.86
C GLU A 103 -11.94 9.93 1.69
N CYS A 104 -11.14 8.88 1.94
CA CYS A 104 -10.91 7.78 1.01
C CYS A 104 -10.65 6.48 1.77
N THR A 105 -10.60 5.35 1.05
CA THR A 105 -10.13 4.08 1.63
C THR A 105 -8.63 4.16 1.88
N ALA A 106 -8.12 3.33 2.81
CA ALA A 106 -6.68 3.29 3.08
C ALA A 106 -5.89 2.84 1.85
N GLY A 107 -6.39 1.86 1.09
CA GLY A 107 -5.76 1.38 -0.13
C GLY A 107 -5.63 2.47 -1.19
N ASP A 108 -6.72 3.19 -1.48
CA ASP A 108 -6.70 4.31 -2.42
C ASP A 108 -5.73 5.42 -1.96
N GLY A 109 -5.76 5.77 -0.66
CA GLY A 109 -4.86 6.78 -0.10
C GLY A 109 -3.39 6.39 -0.22
N ILE A 110 -3.03 5.15 0.14
CA ILE A 110 -1.66 4.65 0.03
C ILE A 110 -1.20 4.66 -1.44
N ALA A 111 -2.04 4.15 -2.36
CA ALA A 111 -1.73 4.14 -3.79
C ALA A 111 -1.51 5.57 -4.33
N LEU A 112 -2.38 6.51 -3.95
CA LEU A 112 -2.25 7.91 -4.34
C LEU A 112 -0.99 8.55 -3.76
N SER A 113 -0.60 8.24 -2.51
CA SER A 113 0.63 8.77 -1.92
C SER A 113 1.87 8.41 -2.75
N ILE A 114 1.91 7.18 -3.30
CA ILE A 114 2.99 6.72 -4.16
C ILE A 114 2.92 7.35 -5.56
N VAL A 115 1.71 7.50 -6.12
CA VAL A 115 1.51 8.11 -7.45
C VAL A 115 1.90 9.59 -7.49
N TYR A 116 1.63 10.32 -6.39
CA TYR A 116 1.99 11.74 -6.24
C TYR A 116 3.38 11.97 -5.64
N ASP A 117 4.01 10.90 -5.12
CA ASP A 117 5.26 11.01 -4.34
C ASP A 117 5.11 11.99 -3.16
N CYS A 118 3.96 11.93 -2.48
CA CYS A 118 3.65 12.78 -1.34
C CYS A 118 3.74 12.03 -0.02
N PRO A 119 3.94 12.75 1.12
CA PRO A 119 4.05 12.13 2.43
C PRO A 119 2.79 11.35 2.83
N LEU A 120 3.00 10.17 3.44
CA LEU A 120 1.97 9.35 4.06
C LEU A 120 2.15 9.40 5.58
N TYR A 121 1.07 9.69 6.30
CA TYR A 121 1.06 9.75 7.75
C TYR A 121 0.04 8.78 8.33
N ALA A 122 0.35 8.24 9.52
CA ALA A 122 -0.62 7.56 10.37
C ALA A 122 -0.71 8.28 11.72
N SER A 123 -1.87 8.23 12.37
CA SER A 123 -2.00 8.75 13.72
C SER A 123 -1.25 7.85 14.71
N LYS A 124 -0.81 8.44 15.82
CA LYS A 124 -0.18 7.65 16.89
C LYS A 124 -1.15 6.58 17.41
N GLU A 125 -2.42 6.92 17.51
CA GLU A 125 -3.48 6.05 17.98
C GLU A 125 -3.67 4.83 17.06
N VAL A 126 -3.66 5.02 15.74
CA VAL A 126 -3.70 3.94 14.76
C VAL A 126 -2.50 3.00 14.91
N LEU A 127 -1.31 3.58 15.06
CA LEU A 127 -0.09 2.80 15.26
C LEU A 127 -0.03 2.11 16.64
N ASP A 128 -0.70 2.65 17.65
CA ASP A 128 -0.75 2.03 18.98
C ASP A 128 -1.79 0.89 19.04
N ILE A 129 -2.88 0.96 18.24
CA ILE A 129 -3.94 -0.05 18.18
C ILE A 129 -3.59 -1.20 17.22
N SER A 130 -3.15 -0.87 16.02
CA SER A 130 -2.99 -1.84 14.92
C SER A 130 -1.53 -2.02 14.48
N GLY A 131 -0.59 -1.33 15.13
CA GLY A 131 0.82 -1.44 14.80
C GLY A 131 1.51 -2.53 15.59
N VAL A 132 2.22 -3.43 14.88
CA VAL A 132 3.06 -4.48 15.46
C VAL A 132 4.45 -3.92 15.74
N ARG A 133 4.98 -4.15 16.94
CA ARG A 133 6.37 -3.79 17.31
C ARG A 133 7.30 -4.94 16.96
N ILE A 134 8.40 -4.64 16.31
CA ILE A 134 9.43 -5.62 16.01
C ILE A 134 10.64 -5.36 16.91
N ASN A 135 11.12 -6.41 17.56
CA ASN A 135 12.38 -6.41 18.29
C ASN A 135 13.57 -6.35 17.33
N ASP A 136 14.73 -5.91 17.82
CA ASP A 136 15.98 -5.85 17.03
C ASP A 136 16.49 -7.23 16.57
N ASP A 137 15.91 -8.32 17.09
CA ASP A 137 16.20 -9.71 16.75
C ASP A 137 15.15 -10.34 15.79
N GLY A 138 14.18 -9.55 15.29
CA GLY A 138 13.16 -10.03 14.34
C GLY A 138 12.01 -10.81 14.96
N THR A 139 11.91 -10.89 16.29
CA THR A 139 10.78 -11.55 16.97
C THR A 139 9.71 -10.54 17.35
N ASP A 140 8.44 -10.84 17.05
CA ASP A 140 7.30 -10.04 17.48
C ASP A 140 7.13 -10.10 19.00
N MET A 141 6.91 -8.94 19.66
CA MET A 141 6.43 -8.94 21.05
C MET A 141 4.92 -9.19 21.04
N GLU A 142 4.54 -10.35 21.55
CA GLU A 142 3.16 -10.64 21.93
C GLU A 142 2.73 -9.70 23.04
N ASP A 143 1.80 -8.78 22.74
CA ASP A 143 0.87 -8.15 23.69
C ASP A 143 -0.27 -7.55 22.89
N VAL A 144 -1.07 -8.38 22.23
CA VAL A 144 -2.44 -8.05 21.83
C VAL A 144 -3.26 -9.31 22.05
N GLU A 145 -4.28 -9.19 22.91
CA GLU A 145 -5.29 -10.23 23.13
C GLU A 145 -5.89 -10.72 21.80
N GLU A 146 -5.98 -12.03 21.71
CA GLU A 146 -6.51 -12.82 20.60
C GLU A 146 -7.90 -12.31 20.18
N ASP A 147 -8.02 -11.88 18.93
CA ASP A 147 -9.13 -12.23 18.03
C ASP A 147 -8.88 -11.59 16.66
N GLU A 148 -8.06 -12.25 15.87
CA GLU A 148 -8.03 -12.36 14.42
C GLU A 148 -6.64 -12.84 14.01
N GLU A 149 -6.59 -14.05 13.45
CA GLU A 149 -5.40 -14.71 12.88
C GLU A 149 -4.76 -13.83 11.80
N TYR A 150 -3.80 -13.00 12.19
CA TYR A 150 -2.81 -12.48 11.26
C TYR A 150 -1.69 -13.53 11.22
N GLU A 151 -1.73 -14.42 10.22
CA GLU A 151 -0.64 -15.36 9.97
C GLU A 151 0.69 -14.61 9.87
N GLU A 152 1.68 -15.14 10.60
CA GLU A 152 3.07 -14.70 10.61
C GLU A 152 3.57 -14.43 9.19
N VAL A 153 3.85 -13.18 8.89
CA VAL A 153 4.68 -12.84 7.73
C VAL A 153 6.11 -13.21 8.11
N GLU A 154 6.48 -14.48 7.87
CA GLU A 154 7.86 -14.93 8.02
C GLU A 154 8.80 -13.98 7.28
N GLU A 155 9.71 -13.36 8.01
CA GLU A 155 10.89 -12.67 7.47
C GLU A 155 11.78 -13.67 6.74
N LYS A 156 11.41 -14.03 5.50
CA LYS A 156 12.38 -14.58 4.56
C LYS A 156 12.98 -13.43 3.78
N GLU A 157 14.26 -13.21 4.09
CA GLU A 157 15.23 -12.45 3.31
C GLU A 157 14.73 -12.02 1.94
N THR A 158 14.30 -10.76 1.78
CA THR A 158 14.47 -10.10 0.50
C THR A 158 14.37 -8.58 0.65
N LYS A 159 15.33 -7.88 0.11
CA LYS A 159 15.34 -6.44 -0.17
C LYS A 159 14.24 -6.00 -1.15
N ARG A 160 13.27 -6.82 -1.45
CA ARG A 160 12.20 -6.58 -2.42
C ARG A 160 10.90 -6.25 -1.69
N VAL A 161 10.28 -5.16 -2.07
CA VAL A 161 9.00 -4.70 -1.53
C VAL A 161 7.85 -5.62 -1.99
N VAL A 162 7.99 -6.27 -3.15
CA VAL A 162 7.03 -7.23 -3.72
C VAL A 162 7.78 -8.51 -4.09
N SER A 163 7.30 -9.66 -3.63
CA SER A 163 7.91 -10.94 -3.97
C SER A 163 7.55 -11.41 -5.38
N ILE A 164 8.30 -12.40 -5.91
CA ILE A 164 7.94 -13.01 -7.21
C ILE A 164 6.60 -13.74 -7.13
N GLU A 165 6.29 -14.34 -5.99
CA GLU A 165 5.03 -15.03 -5.73
C GLU A 165 3.86 -14.05 -5.74
N ASP A 166 4.01 -12.89 -5.09
CA ASP A 166 3.00 -11.83 -5.10
C ASP A 166 2.75 -11.30 -6.52
N LEU A 167 3.82 -11.11 -7.30
CA LEU A 167 3.71 -10.73 -8.72
C LEU A 167 3.00 -11.81 -9.55
N GLN A 168 3.19 -13.10 -9.23
CA GLN A 168 2.47 -14.18 -9.92
C GLN A 168 0.97 -14.14 -9.61
N HIS A 169 0.58 -13.94 -8.35
CA HIS A 169 -0.83 -13.76 -7.98
C HIS A 169 -1.44 -12.53 -8.66
N MET A 170 -0.73 -11.41 -8.70
CA MET A 170 -1.19 -10.21 -9.41
C MET A 170 -1.36 -10.44 -10.91
N MET A 171 -0.47 -11.24 -11.51
CA MET A 171 -0.60 -11.61 -12.92
C MET A 171 -1.85 -12.46 -13.16
N GLU A 172 -2.15 -13.42 -12.27
CA GLU A 172 -3.35 -14.24 -12.33
C GLU A 172 -4.62 -13.39 -12.14
N ASP A 173 -4.63 -12.47 -11.20
CA ASP A 173 -5.74 -11.53 -10.98
C ASP A 173 -5.97 -10.66 -12.22
N ALA A 174 -4.90 -10.14 -12.83
CA ALA A 174 -4.99 -9.35 -14.06
C ALA A 174 -5.54 -10.18 -15.23
N LEU A 175 -5.15 -11.45 -15.36
CA LEU A 175 -5.70 -12.36 -16.37
C LEU A 175 -7.19 -12.66 -16.15
N ASN A 176 -7.60 -12.87 -14.89
CA ASN A 176 -8.99 -13.12 -14.52
C ASN A 176 -9.89 -11.89 -14.78
N ASN A 177 -9.32 -10.70 -14.68
CA ASN A 177 -9.99 -9.43 -14.97
C ASN A 177 -9.89 -9.00 -16.45
N GLU A 178 -9.32 -9.86 -17.32
CA GLU A 178 -9.10 -9.57 -18.75
C GLU A 178 -8.14 -8.39 -19.01
N GLU A 179 -7.29 -8.04 -18.05
CA GLU A 179 -6.29 -6.98 -18.12
C GLU A 179 -4.98 -7.48 -18.74
N TYR A 180 -5.04 -8.00 -19.96
CA TYR A 180 -3.95 -8.72 -20.64
C TYR A 180 -2.67 -7.90 -20.79
N GLU A 181 -2.78 -6.59 -20.98
CA GLU A 181 -1.63 -5.70 -21.13
C GLU A 181 -0.85 -5.60 -19.79
N ILE A 182 -1.55 -5.50 -18.67
CA ILE A 182 -0.95 -5.47 -17.32
C ILE A 182 -0.36 -6.83 -16.98
N ALA A 183 -1.05 -7.91 -17.27
CA ALA A 183 -0.54 -9.27 -17.06
C ALA A 183 0.78 -9.50 -17.84
N ALA A 184 0.89 -8.96 -19.05
CA ALA A 184 2.11 -9.04 -19.85
C ALA A 184 3.28 -8.27 -19.21
N GLU A 185 3.05 -7.05 -18.72
CA GLU A 185 4.06 -6.25 -18.04
C GLU A 185 4.56 -6.94 -16.75
N ILE A 186 3.65 -7.49 -15.95
CA ILE A 186 4.01 -8.22 -14.74
C ILE A 186 4.80 -9.49 -15.07
N ARG A 187 4.39 -10.25 -16.11
CA ARG A 187 5.12 -11.42 -16.59
C ARG A 187 6.56 -11.06 -16.99
N ASP A 188 6.73 -10.01 -17.77
CA ASP A 188 8.04 -9.58 -18.23
C ASP A 188 8.94 -9.13 -17.06
N ARG A 189 8.33 -8.51 -16.03
CA ARG A 189 9.03 -8.20 -14.77
C ARG A 189 9.47 -9.45 -14.03
N ILE A 190 8.59 -10.46 -13.90
CA ILE A 190 8.93 -11.75 -13.27
C ILE A 190 10.10 -12.42 -13.99
N ILE A 191 10.08 -12.44 -15.33
CA ILE A 191 11.15 -13.03 -16.14
C ILE A 191 12.48 -12.33 -15.86
N LYS A 192 12.48 -11.00 -15.83
CA LYS A 192 13.67 -10.20 -15.52
C LYS A 192 14.21 -10.49 -14.12
N LEU A 193 13.34 -10.63 -13.13
CA LEU A 193 13.74 -10.92 -11.74
C LEU A 193 14.25 -12.35 -11.54
N LYS A 194 13.83 -13.31 -12.38
CA LYS A 194 14.31 -14.70 -12.33
C LYS A 194 15.62 -14.90 -13.10
N GLY A 195 15.97 -13.96 -13.98
CA GLY A 195 17.18 -14.01 -14.80
C GLY A 195 18.40 -13.27 -14.20
N GLU A 196 18.21 -12.60 -13.07
CA GLU A 196 19.27 -12.01 -12.23
C GLU A 196 19.66 -12.99 -11.12
#